data_37638577e6b90895f3c6ed23f021f413
#
_entry.id   37638577e6b90895f3c6ed23f021f413
#
_cell.length_a   1.000
_cell.length_b   1.000
_cell.length_c   1.000
_cell.angle_alpha   90.00
_cell.angle_beta   90.00
_cell.angle_gamma   90.00
#
_symmetry.space_group_name_H-M   'P 1'
#
loop_
_entity.id
_entity.type
_entity.pdbx_description
1 polymer ?
#
loop_
_entity_poly.entity_id
_entity_poly.type
_entity_poly.pdbx_seq_one_letter_code
_entity_poly.pdbx_strand_id
1 'polypeptide(L)'
;MARLLIFSDLHNDAQALEKLMNIDADYYFAAGDLVSWRRGLEEMGEIMKRRAGRVYVMPGNHETVQDIASFCERFGFVNFHEAKIEVGGVHVAGLGYSGPTPFNTPGEYSEEELASRLAKFAGLKPLVLICHAPPLNTSLDRVHEGLHAGSSAVREFIEKQQPRDFFCGHIHEAEAVVEQIGATRAMNVGKAGYLLDV
;
A
#
# COMPACT_ATOMS: atom_id res chain seq x y z
N MET A 1 0.99 19.11 12.46
CA MET A 1 1.53 17.95 11.76
C MET A 1 0.52 16.82 11.92
N ALA A 2 0.11 16.21 10.82
CA ALA A 2 -0.75 15.04 10.87
C ALA A 2 0.10 13.76 10.83
N ARG A 3 -0.35 12.71 11.52
CA ARG A 3 0.32 11.41 11.58
C ARG A 3 -0.40 10.38 10.72
N LEU A 4 0.31 9.80 9.77
CA LEU A 4 -0.18 8.75 8.88
C LEU A 4 0.46 7.43 9.30
N LEU A 5 -0.34 6.44 9.70
CA LEU A 5 0.14 5.07 9.90
C LEU A 5 -0.12 4.27 8.62
N ILE A 6 0.94 3.75 8.00
CA ILE A 6 0.89 3.00 6.76
C ILE A 6 1.36 1.57 7.06
N PHE A 7 0.61 0.56 6.66
CA PHE A 7 0.93 -0.86 6.88
C PHE A 7 0.38 -1.73 5.74
N SER A 8 0.93 -2.93 5.57
CA SER A 8 0.60 -3.87 4.50
C SER A 8 0.78 -5.32 4.94
N ASP A 9 0.34 -6.27 4.11
CA ASP A 9 0.70 -7.70 4.19
C ASP A 9 0.36 -8.38 5.54
N LEU A 10 -0.81 -8.06 6.09
CA LEU A 10 -1.25 -8.66 7.34
C LEU A 10 -1.59 -10.14 7.20
N HIS A 11 -2.14 -10.55 6.04
CA HIS A 11 -2.48 -11.96 5.78
C HIS A 11 -3.19 -12.64 6.96
N ASN A 12 -4.25 -12.00 7.46
CA ASN A 12 -5.03 -12.48 8.61
C ASN A 12 -4.29 -12.44 9.97
N ASP A 13 -3.15 -11.75 10.10
CA ASP A 13 -2.47 -11.57 11.38
C ASP A 13 -3.23 -10.57 12.27
N ALA A 14 -4.27 -11.06 12.93
CA ALA A 14 -5.11 -10.26 13.83
C ALA A 14 -4.31 -9.64 14.98
N GLN A 15 -3.25 -10.30 15.46
CA GLN A 15 -2.42 -9.78 16.55
C GLN A 15 -1.56 -8.59 16.09
N ALA A 16 -1.00 -8.67 14.88
CA ALA A 16 -0.29 -7.54 14.30
C ALA A 16 -1.23 -6.36 14.08
N LEU A 17 -2.42 -6.61 13.51
CA LEU A 17 -3.43 -5.58 13.30
C LEU A 17 -3.89 -4.91 14.61
N GLU A 18 -4.09 -5.68 15.68
CA GLU A 18 -4.44 -5.12 17.00
C GLU A 18 -3.36 -4.15 17.51
N LYS A 19 -2.08 -4.50 17.35
CA LYS A 19 -0.96 -3.62 17.73
C LYS A 19 -0.96 -2.34 16.92
N LEU A 20 -1.15 -2.41 15.60
CA LEU A 20 -1.25 -1.26 14.71
C LEU A 20 -2.41 -0.34 15.09
N MET A 21 -3.57 -0.91 15.37
CA MET A 21 -4.74 -0.12 15.78
C MET A 21 -4.60 0.52 17.18
N ASN A 22 -3.62 0.12 17.98
CA ASN A 22 -3.28 0.77 19.26
C ASN A 22 -2.34 1.97 19.06
N ILE A 23 -1.66 2.10 17.93
CA ILE A 23 -0.88 3.29 17.59
C ILE A 23 -1.84 4.45 17.34
N ASP A 24 -1.58 5.59 17.98
CA ASP A 24 -2.39 6.78 17.76
C ASP A 24 -1.90 7.52 16.51
N ALA A 25 -2.78 7.60 15.50
CA ALA A 25 -2.55 8.29 14.24
C ALA A 25 -3.83 9.02 13.79
N ASP A 26 -3.66 10.04 12.95
CA ASP A 26 -4.80 10.77 12.38
C ASP A 26 -5.41 10.01 11.20
N TYR A 27 -4.59 9.28 10.45
CA TYR A 27 -4.98 8.47 9.29
C TYR A 27 -4.28 7.11 9.34
N TYR A 28 -5.01 6.07 8.94
CA TYR A 28 -4.55 4.68 8.87
C TYR A 28 -4.69 4.18 7.44
N PHE A 29 -3.58 3.84 6.79
CA PHE A 29 -3.55 3.35 5.41
C PHE A 29 -3.19 1.87 5.39
N ALA A 30 -4.17 1.02 5.05
CA ALA A 30 -3.97 -0.39 4.77
C ALA A 30 -3.61 -0.55 3.30
N ALA A 31 -2.33 -0.82 3.04
CA ALA A 31 -1.74 -0.82 1.70
C ALA A 31 -1.83 -2.18 0.99
N GLY A 32 -2.89 -2.94 1.27
CA GLY A 32 -3.18 -4.23 0.62
C GLY A 32 -2.80 -5.45 1.44
N ASP A 33 -3.27 -6.60 1.00
CA ASP A 33 -3.06 -7.92 1.59
C ASP A 33 -3.42 -7.98 3.09
N LEU A 34 -4.60 -7.40 3.43
CA LEU A 34 -5.18 -7.56 4.74
C LEU A 34 -5.46 -9.02 5.06
N VAL A 35 -5.84 -9.78 4.03
CA VAL A 35 -6.19 -11.20 4.15
C VAL A 35 -5.52 -12.03 3.07
N SER A 36 -5.52 -13.36 3.24
CA SER A 36 -5.08 -14.29 2.23
C SER A 36 -6.25 -14.81 1.41
N TRP A 37 -6.13 -14.76 0.07
CA TRP A 37 -7.11 -15.35 -0.85
C TRP A 37 -8.56 -14.93 -0.57
N ARG A 38 -8.78 -13.63 -0.30
CA ARG A 38 -10.11 -13.02 -0.09
C ARG A 38 -10.85 -13.51 1.15
N ARG A 39 -10.20 -14.20 2.09
CA ARG A 39 -10.85 -14.85 3.24
C ARG A 39 -10.52 -14.15 4.55
N GLY A 40 -11.54 -13.80 5.32
CA GLY A 40 -11.36 -13.26 6.68
C GLY A 40 -11.44 -11.73 6.80
N LEU A 41 -11.86 -11.01 5.76
CA LEU A 41 -12.04 -9.54 5.83
C LEU A 41 -12.95 -9.12 6.99
N GLU A 42 -13.96 -9.93 7.33
CA GLU A 42 -14.85 -9.63 8.45
C GLU A 42 -14.11 -9.45 9.77
N GLU A 43 -13.23 -10.38 10.11
CA GLU A 43 -12.44 -10.33 11.34
C GLU A 43 -11.52 -9.10 11.36
N MET A 44 -10.85 -8.82 10.24
CA MET A 44 -10.02 -7.63 10.10
C MET A 44 -10.83 -6.35 10.28
N GLY A 45 -12.03 -6.30 9.69
CA GLY A 45 -12.95 -5.16 9.80
C GLY A 45 -13.39 -4.91 11.24
N GLU A 46 -13.73 -5.96 11.99
CA GLU A 46 -14.11 -5.84 13.39
C GLU A 46 -13.00 -5.20 14.25
N ILE A 47 -11.74 -5.54 13.98
CA ILE A 47 -10.59 -4.93 14.67
C ILE A 47 -10.41 -3.46 14.26
N MET A 48 -10.51 -3.16 12.97
CA MET A 48 -10.26 -1.83 12.42
C MET A 48 -11.38 -0.83 12.69
N LYS A 49 -12.61 -1.29 12.93
CA LYS A 49 -13.79 -0.40 13.05
C LYS A 49 -13.70 0.64 14.17
N ARG A 50 -12.88 0.40 15.21
CA ARG A 50 -12.62 1.39 16.25
C ARG A 50 -11.94 2.67 15.76
N ARG A 51 -11.39 2.62 14.54
CA ARG A 51 -10.77 3.74 13.83
C ARG A 51 -11.58 4.16 12.59
N ALA A 52 -12.81 3.67 12.42
CA ALA A 52 -13.68 4.00 11.29
C ALA A 52 -13.71 5.52 11.01
N GLY A 53 -13.83 5.87 9.72
CA GLY A 53 -13.75 7.26 9.26
C GLY A 53 -12.32 7.82 9.09
N ARG A 54 -11.31 7.14 9.67
CA ARG A 54 -9.88 7.49 9.53
C ARG A 54 -9.07 6.37 8.87
N VAL A 55 -9.74 5.28 8.45
CA VAL A 55 -9.12 4.11 7.82
C VAL A 55 -9.33 4.17 6.33
N TYR A 56 -8.23 4.10 5.59
CA TYR A 56 -8.13 4.12 4.14
C TYR A 56 -7.61 2.77 3.69
N VAL A 57 -8.34 2.06 2.84
CA VAL A 57 -8.04 0.69 2.44
C VAL A 57 -7.90 0.58 0.93
N MET A 58 -6.88 -0.11 0.48
CA MET A 58 -6.74 -0.53 -0.92
C MET A 58 -6.43 -2.03 -0.99
N PRO A 59 -6.78 -2.71 -2.09
CA PRO A 59 -6.48 -4.12 -2.24
C PRO A 59 -4.97 -4.36 -2.45
N GLY A 60 -4.46 -5.48 -1.94
CA GLY A 60 -3.24 -6.08 -2.45
C GLY A 60 -3.54 -7.04 -3.60
N ASN A 61 -2.68 -8.02 -3.83
CA ASN A 61 -2.96 -9.04 -4.85
C ASN A 61 -3.89 -10.16 -4.32
N HIS A 62 -4.08 -10.27 -3.02
CA HIS A 62 -4.98 -11.27 -2.42
C HIS A 62 -6.46 -10.86 -2.33
N GLU A 63 -6.79 -9.59 -2.60
CA GLU A 63 -8.18 -9.10 -2.64
C GLU A 63 -8.52 -8.56 -4.04
N THR A 64 -9.83 -8.50 -4.33
CA THR A 64 -10.32 -7.78 -5.50
C THR A 64 -10.75 -6.35 -5.14
N VAL A 65 -10.82 -5.46 -6.14
CA VAL A 65 -11.39 -4.11 -5.97
C VAL A 65 -12.81 -4.19 -5.39
N GLN A 66 -13.61 -5.17 -5.83
CA GLN A 66 -14.98 -5.36 -5.35
C GLN A 66 -15.02 -5.81 -3.87
N ASP A 67 -14.11 -6.69 -3.46
CA ASP A 67 -14.03 -7.11 -2.05
C ASP A 67 -13.76 -5.91 -1.16
N ILE A 68 -12.78 -5.07 -1.53
CA ILE A 68 -12.42 -3.87 -0.75
C ILE A 68 -13.52 -2.81 -0.80
N ALA A 69 -14.21 -2.62 -1.93
CA ALA A 69 -15.32 -1.70 -2.00
C ALA A 69 -16.45 -2.10 -1.02
N SER A 70 -16.87 -3.37 -1.04
CA SER A 70 -17.89 -3.90 -0.13
C SER A 70 -17.44 -3.86 1.34
N PHE A 71 -16.17 -4.14 1.60
CA PHE A 71 -15.56 -4.07 2.92
C PHE A 71 -15.58 -2.65 3.49
N CYS A 72 -15.19 -1.67 2.68
CA CYS A 72 -15.20 -0.26 3.08
C CYS A 72 -16.62 0.24 3.36
N GLU A 73 -17.58 -0.10 2.49
CA GLU A 73 -19.00 0.25 2.70
C GLU A 73 -19.52 -0.33 4.01
N ARG A 74 -19.24 -1.60 4.28
CA ARG A 74 -19.74 -2.30 5.48
C ARG A 74 -19.21 -1.73 6.78
N PHE A 75 -17.92 -1.37 6.84
CA PHE A 75 -17.27 -0.94 8.08
C PHE A 75 -17.07 0.58 8.21
N GLY A 76 -17.52 1.36 7.23
CA GLY A 76 -17.34 2.81 7.23
C GLY A 76 -15.90 3.25 7.00
N PHE A 77 -15.14 2.49 6.21
CA PHE A 77 -13.80 2.83 5.78
C PHE A 77 -13.82 3.57 4.44
N VAL A 78 -12.71 4.19 4.09
CA VAL A 78 -12.53 4.88 2.81
C VAL A 78 -11.84 3.94 1.82
N ASN A 79 -12.47 3.66 0.69
CA ASN A 79 -11.78 2.98 -0.41
C ASN A 79 -10.73 3.91 -1.01
N PHE A 80 -9.46 3.55 -0.89
CA PHE A 80 -8.33 4.37 -1.29
C PHE A 80 -7.62 3.85 -2.55
N HIS A 81 -8.18 2.84 -3.20
CA HIS A 81 -7.66 2.35 -4.47
C HIS A 81 -7.88 3.37 -5.59
N GLU A 82 -6.81 3.74 -6.30
CA GLU A 82 -6.80 4.78 -7.34
C GLU A 82 -7.31 6.16 -6.86
N ALA A 83 -7.18 6.43 -5.58
CA ALA A 83 -7.66 7.64 -4.94
C ALA A 83 -6.51 8.52 -4.43
N LYS A 84 -6.84 9.75 -4.12
CA LYS A 84 -5.92 10.70 -3.49
C LYS A 84 -6.65 11.61 -2.53
N ILE A 85 -5.93 12.04 -1.50
CA ILE A 85 -6.36 13.09 -0.55
C ILE A 85 -5.23 14.09 -0.36
N GLU A 86 -5.53 15.22 0.24
CA GLU A 86 -4.54 16.20 0.67
C GLU A 86 -4.54 16.27 2.20
N VAL A 87 -3.37 16.13 2.81
CA VAL A 87 -3.18 16.17 4.27
C VAL A 87 -1.97 17.06 4.57
N GLY A 88 -2.18 18.13 5.33
CA GLY A 88 -1.09 19.03 5.73
C GLY A 88 -0.34 19.67 4.55
N GLY A 89 -0.99 19.87 3.40
CA GLY A 89 -0.35 20.41 2.19
C GLY A 89 0.44 19.37 1.39
N VAL A 90 0.29 18.08 1.73
CA VAL A 90 0.92 16.95 1.02
C VAL A 90 -0.17 16.13 0.34
N HIS A 91 0.00 15.80 -0.95
CA HIS A 91 -0.85 14.84 -1.62
C HIS A 91 -0.49 13.42 -1.20
N VAL A 92 -1.46 12.65 -0.75
CA VAL A 92 -1.32 11.21 -0.48
C VAL A 92 -2.14 10.48 -1.52
N ALA A 93 -1.53 9.55 -2.27
CA ALA A 93 -2.20 8.79 -3.32
C ALA A 93 -2.00 7.29 -3.13
N GLY A 94 -3.01 6.48 -3.49
CA GLY A 94 -3.03 5.04 -3.29
C GLY A 94 -3.30 4.24 -4.57
N LEU A 95 -2.48 3.20 -4.82
CA LEU A 95 -2.68 2.22 -5.89
C LEU A 95 -2.48 0.81 -5.35
N GLY A 96 -3.54 0.02 -5.35
CA GLY A 96 -3.48 -1.40 -4.99
C GLY A 96 -3.08 -2.31 -6.16
N TYR A 97 -3.14 -3.61 -5.91
CA TYR A 97 -2.75 -4.70 -6.81
C TYR A 97 -1.23 -4.80 -7.01
N SER A 98 -0.79 -5.93 -7.50
CA SER A 98 0.61 -6.17 -7.92
C SER A 98 0.73 -6.33 -9.43
N GLY A 99 1.95 -6.48 -9.92
CA GLY A 99 2.22 -7.09 -11.22
C GLY A 99 1.84 -8.58 -11.23
N PRO A 100 1.93 -9.26 -12.40
CA PRO A 100 1.63 -10.68 -12.50
C PRO A 100 2.48 -11.53 -11.57
N THR A 101 1.85 -12.45 -10.84
CA THR A 101 2.53 -13.41 -9.97
C THR A 101 2.46 -14.83 -10.57
N PRO A 102 3.37 -15.74 -10.19
CA PRO A 102 3.27 -17.15 -10.63
C PRO A 102 2.06 -17.88 -10.03
N PHE A 103 1.32 -17.23 -9.11
CA PHE A 103 0.22 -17.82 -8.37
C PHE A 103 -1.16 -17.48 -8.96
N ASN A 104 -1.24 -16.57 -9.95
CA ASN A 104 -2.50 -16.05 -10.50
C ASN A 104 -3.43 -15.55 -9.39
N THR A 105 -2.96 -14.61 -8.60
CA THR A 105 -3.72 -14.04 -7.49
C THR A 105 -4.87 -13.15 -8.00
N PRO A 106 -5.90 -12.88 -7.17
CA PRO A 106 -7.09 -12.13 -7.60
C PRO A 106 -6.83 -10.70 -8.09
N GLY A 107 -5.77 -10.06 -7.59
CA GLY A 107 -5.49 -8.64 -7.80
C GLY A 107 -4.19 -8.37 -8.54
N GLU A 108 -4.17 -8.60 -9.87
CA GLU A 108 -2.98 -8.39 -10.70
C GLU A 108 -3.29 -7.43 -11.86
N TYR A 109 -2.32 -6.56 -12.17
CA TYR A 109 -2.31 -5.67 -13.33
C TYR A 109 -1.11 -5.97 -14.23
N SER A 110 -1.26 -5.77 -15.53
CA SER A 110 -0.09 -5.69 -16.41
C SER A 110 0.72 -4.43 -16.13
N GLU A 111 1.95 -4.37 -16.62
CA GLU A 111 2.81 -3.18 -16.48
C GLU A 111 2.18 -1.95 -17.15
N GLU A 112 1.49 -2.14 -18.29
CA GLU A 112 0.77 -1.07 -18.99
C GLU A 112 -0.42 -0.56 -18.17
N GLU A 113 -1.13 -1.44 -17.50
CA GLU A 113 -2.24 -1.07 -16.61
C GLU A 113 -1.72 -0.31 -15.39
N LEU A 114 -0.63 -0.77 -14.77
CA LEU A 114 0.01 -0.07 -13.65
C LEU A 114 0.49 1.32 -14.09
N ALA A 115 1.17 1.43 -15.22
CA ALA A 115 1.63 2.71 -15.77
C ALA A 115 0.47 3.70 -16.03
N SER A 116 -0.61 3.23 -16.64
CA SER A 116 -1.80 4.03 -16.93
C SER A 116 -2.47 4.57 -15.66
N ARG A 117 -2.54 3.74 -14.60
CA ARG A 117 -3.15 4.12 -13.32
C ARG A 117 -2.28 5.09 -12.54
N LEU A 118 -0.96 4.84 -12.49
CA LEU A 118 0.00 5.73 -11.87
C LEU A 118 0.03 7.12 -12.53
N ALA A 119 -0.17 7.18 -13.85
CA ALA A 119 -0.21 8.44 -14.58
C ALA A 119 -1.25 9.44 -14.05
N LYS A 120 -2.32 8.98 -13.38
CA LYS A 120 -3.34 9.81 -12.72
C LYS A 120 -2.76 10.67 -11.57
N PHE A 121 -1.62 10.26 -11.03
CA PHE A 121 -0.94 10.93 -9.91
C PHE A 121 0.25 11.79 -10.37
N ALA A 122 0.52 11.82 -11.68
CA ALA A 122 1.63 12.62 -12.23
C ALA A 122 1.44 14.12 -11.94
N GLY A 123 2.54 14.79 -11.60
CA GLY A 123 2.54 16.23 -11.30
C GLY A 123 2.06 16.64 -9.92
N LEU A 124 1.56 15.72 -9.09
CA LEU A 124 1.22 16.00 -7.69
C LEU A 124 2.51 16.27 -6.90
N LYS A 125 2.60 17.43 -6.24
CA LYS A 125 3.80 17.80 -5.44
C LYS A 125 3.40 18.67 -4.25
N PRO A 126 3.94 18.39 -3.04
CA PRO A 126 4.68 17.17 -2.68
C PRO A 126 3.75 15.94 -2.67
N LEU A 127 4.28 14.77 -3.04
CA LEU A 127 3.52 13.52 -3.12
C LEU A 127 4.07 12.47 -2.15
N VAL A 128 3.19 11.85 -1.38
CA VAL A 128 3.37 10.54 -0.73
C VAL A 128 2.60 9.52 -1.55
N LEU A 129 3.30 8.58 -2.16
CA LEU A 129 2.67 7.51 -2.94
C LEU A 129 2.67 6.22 -2.13
N ILE A 130 1.50 5.62 -1.97
CA ILE A 130 1.32 4.30 -1.36
C ILE A 130 0.90 3.35 -2.48
N CYS A 131 1.74 2.39 -2.84
CA CYS A 131 1.47 1.42 -3.89
C CYS A 131 1.75 0.03 -3.35
N HIS A 132 0.83 -0.94 -3.51
CA HIS A 132 1.07 -2.29 -3.00
C HIS A 132 2.30 -2.92 -3.67
N ALA A 133 2.41 -2.82 -5.01
CA ALA A 133 3.57 -3.31 -5.76
C ALA A 133 4.86 -2.51 -5.47
N PRO A 134 5.99 -3.16 -5.17
CA PRO A 134 7.28 -2.48 -5.04
C PRO A 134 7.91 -2.14 -6.41
N PRO A 135 8.86 -1.19 -6.45
CA PRO A 135 9.60 -0.85 -7.67
C PRO A 135 10.63 -1.93 -8.03
N LEU A 136 10.69 -2.31 -9.31
CA LEU A 136 11.58 -3.35 -9.84
C LEU A 136 13.08 -3.02 -9.63
N ASN A 137 13.87 -4.06 -9.38
CA ASN A 137 15.33 -3.99 -9.21
C ASN A 137 15.77 -3.03 -8.09
N THR A 138 15.12 -3.14 -6.95
CA THR A 138 15.45 -2.46 -5.70
C THR A 138 15.67 -3.46 -4.58
N SER A 139 16.05 -2.98 -3.40
CA SER A 139 16.05 -3.82 -2.20
C SER A 139 14.62 -4.11 -1.71
N LEU A 140 13.62 -3.33 -2.15
CA LEU A 140 12.22 -3.45 -1.73
C LEU A 140 11.48 -4.60 -2.42
N ASP A 141 11.97 -5.08 -3.56
CA ASP A 141 11.34 -6.14 -4.37
C ASP A 141 12.15 -7.44 -4.41
N ARG A 142 13.21 -7.52 -3.61
CA ARG A 142 14.09 -8.69 -3.61
C ARG A 142 13.50 -9.83 -2.80
N VAL A 143 13.12 -10.90 -3.47
CA VAL A 143 12.63 -12.16 -2.85
C VAL A 143 13.81 -12.98 -2.28
N HIS A 144 14.88 -13.11 -3.07
CA HIS A 144 16.15 -13.73 -2.66
C HIS A 144 17.28 -13.25 -3.57
N GLU A 145 18.51 -13.74 -3.37
CA GLU A 145 19.65 -13.36 -4.23
C GLU A 145 19.34 -13.67 -5.71
N GLY A 146 19.38 -12.61 -6.54
CA GLY A 146 19.16 -12.68 -7.98
C GLY A 146 17.68 -12.75 -8.43
N LEU A 147 16.70 -12.73 -7.51
CA LEU A 147 15.27 -12.68 -7.88
C LEU A 147 14.60 -11.40 -7.36
N HIS A 148 14.12 -10.63 -8.32
CA HIS A 148 13.32 -9.43 -8.12
C HIS A 148 11.90 -9.64 -8.66
N ALA A 149 10.88 -9.19 -7.94
CA ALA A 149 9.46 -9.38 -8.29
C ALA A 149 8.64 -8.08 -8.21
N GLY A 150 9.29 -6.94 -8.41
CA GLY A 150 8.65 -5.63 -8.46
C GLY A 150 8.15 -5.25 -9.86
N SER A 151 7.58 -4.06 -9.97
CA SER A 151 7.04 -3.49 -11.20
C SER A 151 7.98 -2.46 -11.82
N SER A 152 8.22 -2.59 -13.13
CA SER A 152 8.95 -1.61 -13.93
C SER A 152 8.18 -0.29 -14.03
N ALA A 153 6.87 -0.34 -14.16
CA ALA A 153 6.01 0.85 -14.21
C ALA A 153 6.08 1.67 -12.91
N VAL A 154 6.08 0.99 -11.75
CA VAL A 154 6.26 1.65 -10.45
C VAL A 154 7.65 2.29 -10.36
N ARG A 155 8.70 1.58 -10.78
CA ARG A 155 10.06 2.09 -10.81
C ARG A 155 10.19 3.34 -11.66
N GLU A 156 9.71 3.29 -12.91
CA GLU A 156 9.73 4.43 -13.83
C GLU A 156 8.94 5.63 -13.32
N PHE A 157 7.78 5.38 -12.69
CA PHE A 157 6.99 6.46 -12.09
C PHE A 157 7.78 7.18 -10.99
N ILE A 158 8.40 6.43 -10.08
CA ILE A 158 9.21 7.01 -8.99
C ILE A 158 10.37 7.81 -9.57
N GLU A 159 11.12 7.27 -10.52
CA GLU A 159 12.26 7.94 -11.13
C GLU A 159 11.88 9.23 -11.85
N LYS A 160 10.70 9.25 -12.50
CA LYS A 160 10.21 10.40 -13.27
C LYS A 160 9.54 11.46 -12.40
N GLN A 161 8.71 11.05 -11.43
CA GLN A 161 7.91 11.99 -10.63
C GLN A 161 8.57 12.40 -9.33
N GLN A 162 9.50 11.58 -8.81
CA GLN A 162 10.23 11.81 -7.56
C GLN A 162 9.27 12.16 -6.40
N PRO A 163 8.31 11.27 -6.02
CA PRO A 163 7.51 11.50 -4.83
C PRO A 163 8.42 11.72 -3.60
N ARG A 164 7.97 12.51 -2.62
CA ARG A 164 8.72 12.75 -1.39
C ARG A 164 8.98 11.45 -0.63
N ASP A 165 7.91 10.65 -0.49
CA ASP A 165 7.95 9.33 0.11
C ASP A 165 7.18 8.33 -0.76
N PHE A 166 7.67 7.09 -0.79
CA PHE A 166 7.01 5.96 -1.43
C PHE A 166 6.92 4.80 -0.44
N PHE A 167 5.73 4.20 -0.33
CA PHE A 167 5.50 3.06 0.54
C PHE A 167 4.90 1.90 -0.25
N CYS A 168 5.41 0.69 -0.01
CA CYS A 168 4.90 -0.54 -0.62
C CYS A 168 4.81 -1.69 0.38
N GLY A 169 4.34 -2.84 -0.09
CA GLY A 169 4.33 -4.13 0.58
C GLY A 169 4.70 -5.23 -0.39
N HIS A 170 3.89 -6.30 -0.43
CA HIS A 170 3.92 -7.42 -1.36
C HIS A 170 5.11 -8.40 -1.17
N ILE A 171 6.32 -7.92 -1.07
CA ILE A 171 7.51 -8.76 -0.89
C ILE A 171 7.87 -8.81 0.59
N HIS A 172 7.47 -9.91 1.26
CA HIS A 172 7.58 -10.05 2.71
C HIS A 172 9.04 -10.11 3.19
N GLU A 173 9.93 -10.64 2.35
CA GLU A 173 11.37 -10.71 2.62
C GLU A 173 12.02 -9.33 2.72
N ALA A 174 11.35 -8.31 2.17
CA ALA A 174 11.80 -6.92 2.18
C ALA A 174 11.10 -6.06 3.24
N GLU A 175 10.34 -6.65 4.17
CA GLU A 175 9.68 -5.90 5.25
C GLU A 175 10.66 -5.00 6.00
N ALA A 176 10.26 -3.75 6.25
CA ALA A 176 11.01 -2.69 6.91
C ALA A 176 12.27 -2.22 6.15
N VAL A 177 12.54 -2.73 4.96
CA VAL A 177 13.65 -2.24 4.12
C VAL A 177 13.36 -0.84 3.61
N VAL A 178 14.37 0.03 3.67
CA VAL A 178 14.33 1.41 3.16
C VAL A 178 15.40 1.58 2.10
N GLU A 179 15.06 2.26 1.01
CA GLU A 179 15.98 2.58 -0.08
C GLU A 179 15.75 4.03 -0.58
N GLN A 180 16.82 4.68 -1.03
CA GLN A 180 16.75 5.99 -1.66
C GLN A 180 16.75 5.83 -3.18
N ILE A 181 15.66 6.26 -3.84
CA ILE A 181 15.52 6.22 -5.31
C ILE A 181 15.48 7.67 -5.83
N GLY A 182 16.63 8.18 -6.27
CA GLY A 182 16.73 9.60 -6.58
C GLY A 182 16.47 10.45 -5.34
N ALA A 183 15.50 11.37 -5.39
CA ALA A 183 15.08 12.18 -4.25
C ALA A 183 14.00 11.48 -3.38
N THR A 184 13.47 10.33 -3.81
CA THR A 184 12.40 9.62 -3.12
C THR A 184 12.94 8.71 -2.02
N ARG A 185 12.44 8.86 -0.79
CA ARG A 185 12.61 7.85 0.25
C ARG A 185 11.56 6.75 0.05
N ALA A 186 11.98 5.56 -0.27
CA ALA A 186 11.13 4.40 -0.52
C ALA A 186 11.24 3.37 0.61
N MET A 187 10.12 2.76 1.00
CA MET A 187 10.09 1.78 2.09
C MET A 187 9.04 0.69 1.81
N ASN A 188 9.41 -0.57 2.06
CA ASN A 188 8.44 -1.65 2.23
C ASN A 188 7.99 -1.65 3.70
N VAL A 189 6.73 -1.34 3.96
CA VAL A 189 6.23 -1.17 5.34
C VAL A 189 5.87 -2.47 6.03
N GLY A 190 5.48 -3.49 5.25
CA GLY A 190 5.03 -4.76 5.79
C GLY A 190 3.98 -4.62 6.89
N LYS A 191 3.87 -5.63 7.73
CA LYS A 191 2.94 -5.67 8.85
C LYS A 191 3.43 -4.95 10.11
N ALA A 192 4.71 -4.58 10.17
CA ALA A 192 5.21 -3.74 11.26
C ALA A 192 4.65 -2.31 11.16
N GLY A 193 4.36 -1.87 9.96
CA GLY A 193 3.86 -0.53 9.68
C GLY A 193 4.89 0.57 9.87
N TYR A 194 4.56 1.77 9.39
CA TYR A 194 5.39 2.97 9.52
C TYR A 194 4.52 4.18 9.86
N LEU A 195 4.94 4.96 10.86
CA LEU A 195 4.29 6.22 11.24
C LEU A 195 5.03 7.40 10.60
N LEU A 196 4.36 8.10 9.68
CA LEU A 196 4.87 9.25 8.94
C LEU A 196 4.23 10.54 9.46
N ASP A 197 5.05 11.53 9.75
CA ASP A 197 4.59 12.90 10.04
C ASP A 197 4.57 13.76 8.76
N VAL A 198 3.46 14.45 8.51
CA VAL A 198 3.26 15.35 7.37
C VAL A 198 2.74 16.72 7.78
#